data_4172f74148e654fe588ce51fbf9b4de2
#
_entry.id   4172f74148e654fe588ce51fbf9b4de2
#
_cell.length_a   1.000
_cell.length_b   1.000
_cell.length_c   1.000
_cell.angle_alpha   90.00
_cell.angle_beta   90.00
_cell.angle_gamma   90.00
#
_symmetry.space_group_name_H-M   'P 1'
#
loop_
_entity.id
_entity.type
_entity.pdbx_description
1 polymer ?
#
loop_
_entity_poly.entity_id
_entity_poly.type
_entity_poly.pdbx_seq_one_letter_code
_entity_poly.pdbx_strand_id
1 'polypeptide(L)'
;MLEKNQRFKSLLYVLADAALLFIGFLLANYIRFNYVRYFEPGGAGPALAVARDPRNIIAGLATSLVLVLIYWVAGIYSTTRLRGLAERCTKIAVINAAGLLIFIGALYLMHLDDYSRIVLALFYILGTAGVVIERMVMRWVDRARRRKGLGLRHILLVGGGKSAALYLRALEHNPYYGFVVDGYLAGIEEPGLGVRYMGSYDALSARLDEVTVDEVVVALEADEIELLPHVFAACDKNGVRITMVPFYSDYLPARPTIDVLDECKLINVRQTPFDNLLNAAVKRGLDIIGSLILIILTSPVMLVTAIGVKLSSPGPVIFRQERIGLNKKPFMMYKFRSMRVNVQQETGWSTDCDPRKTHFGSFIRKFSLDELPQFFNVLKGDMSLVGPRPEVPYHVEHFKEEIPRYLVRQQVRPGCTGWAQIPGLRGDTDIAERIRYDIWYIENWTVALDIKIIFRTVFGGKMVNDEKLQ
;
A
#
# COMPACT_ATOMS: atom_id res chain seq x y z
N MET A 1 -13.67 -30.85 6.87
CA MET A 1 -13.35 -30.97 5.43
C MET A 1 -12.65 -29.74 4.84
N LEU A 2 -13.05 -28.53 5.22
CA LEU A 2 -12.51 -27.26 4.69
C LEU A 2 -11.03 -27.01 5.01
N GLU A 3 -10.55 -27.35 6.21
CA GLU A 3 -9.14 -27.23 6.57
C GLU A 3 -8.21 -28.12 5.72
N LYS A 4 -8.64 -29.33 5.40
CA LYS A 4 -7.88 -30.28 4.57
C LYS A 4 -7.66 -29.70 3.15
N ASN A 5 -8.69 -29.07 2.58
CA ASN A 5 -8.61 -28.41 1.27
C ASN A 5 -7.75 -27.12 1.29
N GLN A 6 -7.72 -26.41 2.42
CA GLN A 6 -6.87 -25.22 2.55
C GLN A 6 -5.39 -25.57 2.70
N ARG A 7 -5.07 -26.59 3.52
CA ARG A 7 -3.69 -27.08 3.66
C ARG A 7 -3.15 -27.65 2.35
N PHE A 8 -3.99 -28.37 1.62
CA PHE A 8 -3.63 -28.88 0.30
C PHE A 8 -3.34 -27.77 -0.71
N LYS A 9 -4.17 -26.70 -0.73
CA LYS A 9 -3.92 -25.53 -1.57
C LYS A 9 -2.63 -24.80 -1.20
N SER A 10 -2.33 -24.60 0.08
CA SER A 10 -1.06 -23.99 0.50
C SER A 10 0.14 -24.82 0.10
N LEU A 11 0.06 -26.14 0.20
CA LEU A 11 1.13 -27.03 -0.27
C LEU A 11 1.34 -26.92 -1.77
N LEU A 12 0.25 -26.84 -2.54
CA LEU A 12 0.33 -26.66 -3.99
C LEU A 12 1.03 -25.33 -4.36
N TYR A 13 0.74 -24.25 -3.65
CA TYR A 13 1.43 -22.98 -3.84
C TYR A 13 2.92 -23.07 -3.51
N VAL A 14 3.28 -23.73 -2.41
CA VAL A 14 4.69 -23.95 -2.03
C VAL A 14 5.45 -24.69 -3.12
N LEU A 15 4.89 -25.78 -3.63
CA LEU A 15 5.51 -26.59 -4.69
C LEU A 15 5.60 -25.81 -6.02
N ALA A 16 4.55 -25.08 -6.39
CA ALA A 16 4.54 -24.25 -7.59
C ALA A 16 5.59 -23.15 -7.53
N ASP A 17 5.68 -22.43 -6.41
CA ASP A 17 6.67 -21.37 -6.22
C ASP A 17 8.10 -21.93 -6.27
N ALA A 18 8.37 -23.05 -5.59
CA ALA A 18 9.68 -23.70 -5.65
C ALA A 18 10.06 -24.06 -7.09
N ALA A 19 9.13 -24.65 -7.85
CA ALA A 19 9.36 -25.03 -9.24
C ALA A 19 9.56 -23.79 -10.13
N LEU A 20 8.75 -22.75 -9.99
CA LEU A 20 8.85 -21.52 -10.80
C LEU A 20 10.13 -20.76 -10.52
N LEU A 21 10.54 -20.63 -9.26
CA LEU A 21 11.81 -20.01 -8.90
C LEU A 21 13.00 -20.81 -9.45
N PHE A 22 12.97 -22.13 -9.32
CA PHE A 22 14.01 -23.00 -9.87
C PHE A 22 14.08 -22.91 -11.40
N ILE A 23 12.95 -23.01 -12.10
CA ILE A 23 12.89 -22.85 -13.57
C ILE A 23 13.36 -21.44 -13.95
N GLY A 24 12.97 -20.41 -13.22
CA GLY A 24 13.42 -19.03 -13.43
C GLY A 24 14.94 -18.88 -13.33
N PHE A 25 15.59 -19.59 -12.38
CA PHE A 25 17.04 -19.62 -12.24
C PHE A 25 17.73 -20.32 -13.42
N LEU A 26 17.22 -21.48 -13.82
CA LEU A 26 17.75 -22.20 -14.98
C LEU A 26 17.57 -21.40 -16.28
N LEU A 27 16.41 -20.75 -16.44
CA LEU A 27 16.12 -19.93 -17.61
C LEU A 27 17.00 -18.67 -17.64
N ALA A 28 17.29 -18.06 -16.51
CA ALA A 28 18.22 -16.93 -16.41
C ALA A 28 19.63 -17.32 -16.87
N ASN A 29 20.12 -18.49 -16.43
CA ASN A 29 21.39 -19.05 -16.92
C ASN A 29 21.35 -19.31 -18.43
N TYR A 30 20.29 -19.96 -18.92
CA TYR A 30 20.14 -20.26 -20.33
C TYR A 30 20.13 -19.00 -21.20
N ILE A 31 19.37 -17.97 -20.82
CA ILE A 31 19.32 -16.68 -21.55
C ILE A 31 20.68 -16.00 -21.54
N ARG A 32 21.37 -15.94 -20.40
CA ARG A 32 22.68 -15.30 -20.30
C ARG A 32 23.70 -15.95 -21.23
N PHE A 33 23.78 -17.27 -21.22
CA PHE A 33 24.82 -17.99 -21.97
C PHE A 33 24.49 -18.27 -23.44
N ASN A 34 23.20 -18.22 -23.82
CA ASN A 34 22.80 -18.38 -25.22
C ASN A 34 22.68 -17.06 -25.97
N TYR A 35 22.07 -16.04 -25.35
CA TYR A 35 21.71 -14.82 -26.10
C TYR A 35 22.61 -13.64 -25.72
N VAL A 36 22.88 -13.40 -24.44
CA VAL A 36 23.65 -12.22 -24.05
C VAL A 36 25.13 -12.40 -24.37
N ARG A 37 25.66 -13.61 -24.17
CA ARG A 37 27.06 -13.93 -24.53
C ARG A 37 27.34 -13.90 -26.05
N TYR A 38 26.32 -14.06 -26.88
CA TYR A 38 26.46 -13.98 -28.34
C TYR A 38 26.91 -12.59 -28.83
N PHE A 39 26.63 -11.55 -28.04
CA PHE A 39 27.05 -10.18 -28.29
C PHE A 39 28.42 -9.83 -27.71
N GLU A 40 29.08 -10.74 -26.99
CA GLU A 40 30.44 -10.54 -26.47
C GLU A 40 31.49 -11.17 -27.41
N PRO A 41 32.60 -10.48 -27.68
CA PRO A 41 33.66 -11.02 -28.54
C PRO A 41 34.24 -12.33 -28.00
N GLY A 42 34.12 -13.42 -28.78
CA GLY A 42 34.62 -14.75 -28.41
C GLY A 42 33.61 -15.71 -27.76
N GLY A 43 32.31 -15.42 -27.79
CA GLY A 43 31.32 -16.01 -26.94
C GLY A 43 30.43 -17.15 -27.48
N ALA A 44 30.91 -18.16 -28.15
CA ALA A 44 30.12 -19.34 -28.48
C ALA A 44 30.52 -20.56 -27.60
N GLY A 45 29.84 -20.76 -26.48
CA GLY A 45 29.97 -21.97 -25.68
C GLY A 45 28.59 -22.65 -25.47
N PRO A 46 28.51 -23.98 -25.22
CA PRO A 46 27.24 -24.71 -25.13
C PRO A 46 26.47 -24.27 -23.89
N ALA A 47 25.48 -23.38 -24.07
CA ALA A 47 24.65 -22.88 -22.96
C ALA A 47 23.87 -23.98 -22.24
N LEU A 48 23.57 -25.09 -22.91
CA LEU A 48 22.95 -26.25 -22.30
C LEU A 48 23.89 -26.93 -21.30
N ALA A 49 25.22 -26.86 -21.48
CA ALA A 49 26.18 -27.42 -20.54
C ALA A 49 26.21 -26.64 -19.24
N VAL A 50 26.11 -25.31 -19.28
CA VAL A 50 26.07 -24.45 -18.09
C VAL A 50 24.78 -24.65 -17.32
N ALA A 51 23.64 -24.78 -17.97
CA ALA A 51 22.36 -25.06 -17.32
C ALA A 51 22.32 -26.47 -16.68
N ARG A 52 23.13 -27.41 -17.19
CA ARG A 52 23.25 -28.79 -16.67
C ARG A 52 24.40 -28.95 -15.68
N ASP A 53 25.20 -27.92 -15.43
CA ASP A 53 26.25 -27.99 -14.43
C ASP A 53 25.61 -28.28 -13.04
N PRO A 54 26.04 -29.36 -12.34
CA PRO A 54 25.53 -29.69 -11.02
C PRO A 54 25.62 -28.54 -10.03
N ARG A 55 26.63 -27.67 -10.15
CA ARG A 55 26.80 -26.48 -9.28
C ARG A 55 25.64 -25.50 -9.45
N ASN A 56 25.25 -25.23 -10.69
CA ASN A 56 24.14 -24.32 -10.98
C ASN A 56 22.78 -24.92 -10.57
N ILE A 57 22.62 -26.23 -10.74
CA ILE A 57 21.40 -26.93 -10.29
C ILE A 57 21.28 -26.86 -8.77
N ILE A 58 22.35 -27.14 -8.04
CA ILE A 58 22.36 -27.07 -6.57
C ILE A 58 22.13 -25.65 -6.08
N ALA A 59 22.79 -24.66 -6.69
CA ALA A 59 22.59 -23.24 -6.35
C ALA A 59 21.15 -22.78 -6.62
N GLY A 60 20.58 -23.19 -7.74
CA GLY A 60 19.17 -22.88 -8.08
C GLY A 60 18.18 -23.52 -7.10
N LEU A 61 18.38 -24.78 -6.74
CA LEU A 61 17.56 -25.48 -5.75
C LEU A 61 17.67 -24.84 -4.37
N ALA A 62 18.90 -24.59 -3.90
CA ALA A 62 19.13 -23.98 -2.60
C ALA A 62 18.49 -22.59 -2.51
N THR A 63 18.69 -21.75 -3.51
CA THR A 63 18.09 -20.39 -3.55
C THR A 63 16.57 -20.45 -3.57
N SER A 64 15.98 -21.36 -4.36
CA SER A 64 14.52 -21.52 -4.44
C SER A 64 13.94 -21.98 -3.11
N LEU A 65 14.58 -22.93 -2.44
CA LEU A 65 14.14 -23.41 -1.12
C LEU A 65 14.25 -22.34 -0.04
N VAL A 66 15.33 -21.56 -0.03
CA VAL A 66 15.50 -20.43 0.90
C VAL A 66 14.41 -19.38 0.67
N LEU A 67 14.12 -18.98 -0.58
CA LEU A 67 13.06 -18.04 -0.87
C LEU A 67 11.69 -18.54 -0.46
N VAL A 68 11.37 -19.80 -0.72
CA VAL A 68 10.12 -20.44 -0.29
C VAL A 68 9.99 -20.46 1.23
N LEU A 69 11.09 -20.72 1.95
CA LEU A 69 11.12 -20.66 3.41
C LEU A 69 10.84 -19.23 3.90
N ILE A 70 11.46 -18.23 3.28
CA ILE A 70 11.19 -16.82 3.60
C ILE A 70 9.72 -16.48 3.31
N TYR A 71 9.15 -16.95 2.20
CA TYR A 71 7.72 -16.77 1.90
C TYR A 71 6.83 -17.38 2.98
N TRP A 72 7.20 -18.56 3.50
CA TRP A 72 6.46 -19.23 4.56
C TRP A 72 6.49 -18.42 5.86
N VAL A 73 7.67 -18.00 6.30
CA VAL A 73 7.86 -17.14 7.48
C VAL A 73 7.13 -15.80 7.33
N ALA A 74 7.18 -15.20 6.13
CA ALA A 74 6.49 -13.94 5.82
C ALA A 74 4.96 -14.06 5.70
N GLY A 75 4.41 -15.28 5.87
CA GLY A 75 2.97 -15.54 5.80
C GLY A 75 2.35 -15.34 4.41
N ILE A 76 3.14 -15.49 3.33
CA ILE A 76 2.64 -15.40 1.95
C ILE A 76 1.60 -16.50 1.66
N TYR A 77 1.78 -17.68 2.26
CA TYR A 77 0.87 -18.83 2.09
C TYR A 77 -0.35 -18.78 3.00
N SER A 78 -0.49 -17.74 3.83
CA SER A 78 -1.69 -17.59 4.65
C SER A 78 -2.94 -17.39 3.78
N THR A 79 -3.98 -18.18 4.06
CA THR A 79 -5.17 -18.29 3.22
C THR A 79 -6.20 -17.17 3.44
N THR A 80 -5.80 -15.99 3.86
CA THR A 80 -6.71 -14.85 4.02
C THR A 80 -7.25 -14.42 2.66
N ARG A 81 -8.52 -14.73 2.38
CA ARG A 81 -9.22 -14.41 1.12
C ARG A 81 -9.29 -12.91 0.84
N LEU A 82 -9.29 -12.10 1.90
CA LEU A 82 -9.54 -10.66 1.85
C LEU A 82 -8.31 -9.80 1.48
N ARG A 83 -7.10 -10.38 1.37
CA ARG A 83 -5.92 -9.60 0.99
C ARG A 83 -5.88 -9.28 -0.51
N GLY A 84 -5.59 -8.03 -0.83
CA GLY A 84 -5.45 -7.54 -2.21
C GLY A 84 -4.33 -8.24 -2.99
N LEU A 85 -4.51 -8.43 -4.32
CA LEU A 85 -3.47 -9.00 -5.18
C LEU A 85 -2.21 -8.12 -5.21
N ALA A 86 -2.39 -6.82 -5.33
CA ALA A 86 -1.27 -5.86 -5.38
C ALA A 86 -0.38 -5.96 -4.13
N GLU A 87 -0.96 -6.08 -2.94
CA GLU A 87 -0.20 -6.23 -1.70
C GLU A 87 0.64 -7.50 -1.69
N ARG A 88 0.07 -8.63 -2.15
CA ARG A 88 0.80 -9.90 -2.24
C ARG A 88 1.94 -9.82 -3.25
N CYS A 89 1.69 -9.27 -4.43
CA CYS A 89 2.72 -9.11 -5.47
C CYS A 89 3.86 -8.20 -4.99
N THR A 90 3.55 -7.09 -4.32
CA THR A 90 4.57 -6.21 -3.76
C THR A 90 5.41 -6.92 -2.69
N LYS A 91 4.77 -7.69 -1.79
CA LYS A 91 5.51 -8.48 -0.79
C LYS A 91 6.43 -9.49 -1.43
N ILE A 92 5.97 -10.22 -2.45
CA ILE A 92 6.78 -11.19 -3.21
C ILE A 92 7.99 -10.49 -3.84
N ALA A 93 7.79 -9.36 -4.51
CA ALA A 93 8.88 -8.62 -5.13
C ALA A 93 9.93 -8.13 -4.11
N VAL A 94 9.47 -7.61 -2.96
CA VAL A 94 10.38 -7.15 -1.88
C VAL A 94 11.14 -8.32 -1.27
N ILE A 95 10.48 -9.45 -1.02
CA ILE A 95 11.14 -10.64 -0.46
C ILE A 95 12.17 -11.21 -1.44
N ASN A 96 11.85 -11.26 -2.74
CA ASN A 96 12.79 -11.70 -3.76
C ASN A 96 14.00 -10.77 -3.86
N ALA A 97 13.81 -9.46 -3.76
CA ALA A 97 14.91 -8.50 -3.73
C ALA A 97 15.81 -8.70 -2.50
N ALA A 98 15.21 -8.88 -1.32
CA ALA A 98 15.95 -9.15 -0.09
C ALA A 98 16.69 -10.51 -0.17
N GLY A 99 16.03 -11.55 -0.68
CA GLY A 99 16.63 -12.87 -0.88
C GLY A 99 17.79 -12.84 -1.88
N LEU A 100 17.66 -12.03 -2.95
CA LEU A 100 18.76 -11.81 -3.90
C LEU A 100 19.97 -11.15 -3.23
N LEU A 101 19.75 -10.13 -2.37
CA LEU A 101 20.83 -9.48 -1.62
C LEU A 101 21.51 -10.46 -0.66
N ILE A 102 20.74 -11.30 0.03
CA ILE A 102 21.27 -12.36 0.91
C ILE A 102 22.09 -13.35 0.08
N PHE A 103 21.60 -13.77 -1.09
CA PHE A 103 22.30 -14.68 -1.97
C PHE A 103 23.62 -14.08 -2.49
N ILE A 104 23.62 -12.83 -2.92
CA ILE A 104 24.85 -12.11 -3.32
C ILE A 104 25.85 -12.04 -2.16
N GLY A 105 25.37 -11.73 -0.95
CA GLY A 105 26.20 -11.71 0.25
C GLY A 105 26.80 -13.08 0.57
N ALA A 106 26.04 -14.16 0.44
CA ALA A 106 26.52 -15.52 0.63
C ALA A 106 27.58 -15.90 -0.41
N LEU A 107 27.37 -15.58 -1.70
CA LEU A 107 28.35 -15.81 -2.75
C LEU A 107 29.68 -15.10 -2.45
N TYR A 108 29.60 -13.85 -2.02
CA TYR A 108 30.78 -13.06 -1.64
C TYR A 108 31.53 -13.67 -0.45
N LEU A 109 30.83 -14.07 0.60
CA LEU A 109 31.42 -14.70 1.80
C LEU A 109 32.05 -16.08 1.49
N MET A 110 31.51 -16.80 0.51
CA MET A 110 32.02 -18.11 0.10
C MET A 110 33.09 -18.01 -0.99
N HIS A 111 33.51 -16.79 -1.37
CA HIS A 111 34.47 -16.52 -2.45
C HIS A 111 34.08 -17.17 -3.78
N LEU A 112 32.77 -17.24 -4.08
CA LEU A 112 32.23 -17.79 -5.33
C LEU A 112 31.99 -16.65 -6.33
N ASP A 113 33.06 -16.04 -6.83
CA ASP A 113 33.00 -14.84 -7.68
C ASP A 113 32.57 -15.11 -9.12
N ASP A 114 32.40 -16.38 -9.50
CA ASP A 114 32.12 -16.83 -10.87
C ASP A 114 30.66 -16.59 -11.31
N TYR A 115 29.76 -16.14 -10.40
CA TYR A 115 28.37 -15.94 -10.77
C TYR A 115 28.14 -14.62 -11.50
N SER A 116 27.60 -14.73 -12.72
CA SER A 116 27.28 -13.58 -13.57
C SER A 116 26.21 -12.67 -12.93
N ARG A 117 26.51 -11.38 -12.77
CA ARG A 117 25.56 -10.35 -12.29
C ARG A 117 24.28 -10.30 -13.13
N ILE A 118 24.40 -10.58 -14.43
CA ILE A 118 23.27 -10.62 -15.38
C ILE A 118 22.36 -11.80 -15.06
N VAL A 119 22.90 -12.97 -14.68
CA VAL A 119 22.10 -14.12 -14.25
C VAL A 119 21.28 -13.77 -13.03
N LEU A 120 21.89 -13.09 -12.05
CA LEU A 120 21.20 -12.67 -10.81
C LEU A 120 20.07 -11.68 -11.10
N ALA A 121 20.30 -10.70 -11.97
CA ALA A 121 19.27 -9.75 -12.38
C ALA A 121 18.12 -10.43 -13.16
N LEU A 122 18.46 -11.31 -14.10
CA LEU A 122 17.47 -12.09 -14.87
C LEU A 122 16.67 -13.03 -13.96
N PHE A 123 17.33 -13.70 -13.02
CA PHE A 123 16.65 -14.55 -12.05
C PHE A 123 15.64 -13.77 -11.19
N TYR A 124 16.03 -12.58 -10.71
CA TYR A 124 15.10 -11.72 -9.96
C TYR A 124 13.86 -11.38 -10.78
N ILE A 125 14.06 -10.96 -12.03
CA ILE A 125 12.96 -10.57 -12.93
C ILE A 125 12.08 -11.77 -13.27
N LEU A 126 12.69 -12.87 -13.75
CA LEU A 126 11.95 -14.05 -14.22
C LEU A 126 11.28 -14.80 -13.06
N GLY A 127 11.98 -14.97 -11.94
CA GLY A 127 11.42 -15.62 -10.76
C GLY A 127 10.26 -14.83 -10.17
N THR A 128 10.42 -13.50 -10.02
CA THR A 128 9.34 -12.63 -9.53
C THR A 128 8.16 -12.61 -10.49
N ALA A 129 8.40 -12.47 -11.78
CA ALA A 129 7.34 -12.49 -12.79
C ALA A 129 6.60 -13.83 -12.80
N GLY A 130 7.33 -14.95 -12.74
CA GLY A 130 6.74 -16.29 -12.70
C GLY A 130 5.77 -16.48 -11.53
N VAL A 131 6.22 -16.15 -10.32
CA VAL A 131 5.38 -16.25 -9.11
C VAL A 131 4.19 -15.29 -9.16
N VAL A 132 4.38 -14.06 -9.64
CA VAL A 132 3.29 -13.08 -9.79
C VAL A 132 2.25 -13.55 -10.81
N ILE A 133 2.69 -14.05 -11.97
CA ILE A 133 1.80 -14.60 -13.01
C ILE A 133 1.02 -15.79 -12.44
N GLU A 134 1.67 -16.70 -11.72
CA GLU A 134 1.00 -17.81 -11.05
C GLU A 134 -0.11 -17.32 -10.10
N ARG A 135 0.15 -16.32 -9.26
CA ARG A 135 -0.87 -15.72 -8.39
C ARG A 135 -2.05 -15.12 -9.17
N MET A 136 -1.77 -14.50 -10.32
CA MET A 136 -2.81 -13.96 -11.20
C MET A 136 -3.65 -15.08 -11.82
N VAL A 137 -3.01 -16.12 -12.34
CA VAL A 137 -3.68 -17.28 -12.95
C VAL A 137 -4.56 -18.01 -11.94
N MET A 138 -4.00 -18.31 -10.75
CA MET A 138 -4.76 -18.99 -9.69
C MET A 138 -5.97 -18.17 -9.23
N ARG A 139 -5.81 -16.86 -9.14
CA ARG A 139 -6.93 -15.96 -8.84
C ARG A 139 -8.00 -15.96 -9.93
N TRP A 140 -7.58 -16.00 -11.19
CA TRP A 140 -8.49 -16.11 -12.32
C TRP A 140 -9.25 -17.44 -12.31
N VAL A 141 -8.55 -18.56 -12.08
CA VAL A 141 -9.14 -19.89 -11.93
C VAL A 141 -10.14 -19.94 -10.77
N ASP A 142 -9.75 -19.42 -9.59
CA ASP A 142 -10.66 -19.36 -8.44
C ASP A 142 -11.92 -18.53 -8.76
N ARG A 143 -11.80 -17.41 -9.47
CA ARG A 143 -12.95 -16.60 -9.91
C ARG A 143 -13.83 -17.36 -10.90
N ALA A 144 -13.24 -18.05 -11.87
CA ALA A 144 -13.98 -18.85 -12.86
C ALA A 144 -14.74 -20.00 -12.19
N ARG A 145 -14.12 -20.69 -11.20
CA ARG A 145 -14.78 -21.75 -10.42
C ARG A 145 -15.96 -21.22 -9.61
N ARG A 146 -15.79 -20.06 -8.94
CA ARG A 146 -16.86 -19.43 -8.14
C ARG A 146 -18.04 -18.98 -8.98
N ARG A 147 -17.80 -18.47 -10.22
CA ARG A 147 -18.88 -18.19 -11.18
C ARG A 147 -19.70 -19.41 -11.54
N LYS A 148 -19.11 -20.60 -11.44
CA LYS A 148 -19.81 -21.89 -11.66
C LYS A 148 -20.41 -22.46 -10.37
N GLY A 149 -20.48 -21.68 -9.27
CA GLY A 149 -20.99 -22.12 -7.99
C GLY A 149 -20.06 -23.04 -7.19
N LEU A 150 -18.80 -23.23 -7.65
CA LEU A 150 -17.86 -24.13 -6.98
C LEU A 150 -16.99 -23.40 -5.97
N GLY A 151 -16.92 -23.91 -4.72
CA GLY A 151 -16.10 -23.37 -3.65
C GLY A 151 -16.66 -22.08 -3.05
N LEU A 152 -17.96 -21.91 -3.12
CA LEU A 152 -18.68 -20.90 -2.36
C LEU A 152 -18.60 -21.20 -0.87
N ARG A 153 -18.78 -20.19 -0.05
CA ARG A 153 -18.95 -20.31 1.40
C ARG A 153 -20.31 -19.76 1.79
N HIS A 154 -21.05 -20.59 2.49
CA HIS A 154 -22.37 -20.28 3.00
C HIS A 154 -22.26 -19.56 4.34
N ILE A 155 -22.88 -18.40 4.43
CA ILE A 155 -22.84 -17.52 5.61
C ILE A 155 -24.24 -17.35 6.13
N LEU A 156 -24.40 -17.49 7.44
CA LEU A 156 -25.56 -17.03 8.19
C LEU A 156 -25.21 -15.70 8.87
N LEU A 157 -26.01 -14.67 8.59
CA LEU A 157 -25.80 -13.34 9.18
C LEU A 157 -26.64 -13.21 10.46
N VAL A 158 -26.05 -12.73 11.54
CA VAL A 158 -26.73 -12.46 12.81
C VAL A 158 -26.66 -10.96 13.09
N GLY A 159 -27.80 -10.30 12.98
CA GLY A 159 -27.97 -8.85 13.05
C GLY A 159 -28.69 -8.30 11.83
N GLY A 160 -29.48 -7.24 12.02
CA GLY A 160 -30.30 -6.59 10.96
C GLY A 160 -29.96 -5.11 10.72
N GLY A 161 -29.07 -4.53 11.54
CA GLY A 161 -28.81 -3.10 11.57
C GLY A 161 -27.83 -2.58 10.50
N LYS A 162 -27.23 -1.42 10.79
CA LYS A 162 -26.28 -0.74 9.88
C LYS A 162 -25.06 -1.59 9.58
N SER A 163 -24.55 -2.31 10.58
CA SER A 163 -23.38 -3.20 10.46
C SER A 163 -23.64 -4.34 9.49
N ALA A 164 -24.83 -4.92 9.53
CA ALA A 164 -25.28 -5.96 8.60
C ALA A 164 -25.39 -5.41 7.17
N ALA A 165 -26.02 -4.26 6.98
CA ALA A 165 -26.13 -3.59 5.69
C ALA A 165 -24.75 -3.23 5.10
N LEU A 166 -23.80 -2.75 5.92
CA LEU A 166 -22.43 -2.46 5.51
C LEU A 166 -21.73 -3.71 5.00
N TYR A 167 -21.89 -4.84 5.72
CA TYR A 167 -21.30 -6.12 5.33
C TYR A 167 -21.87 -6.63 3.99
N LEU A 168 -23.20 -6.60 3.82
CA LEU A 168 -23.85 -7.01 2.59
C LEU A 168 -23.43 -6.16 1.40
N ARG A 169 -23.39 -4.84 1.52
CA ARG A 169 -22.85 -3.93 0.48
C ARG A 169 -21.40 -4.26 0.13
N ALA A 170 -20.57 -4.57 1.13
CA ALA A 170 -19.19 -4.95 0.89
C ALA A 170 -19.07 -6.26 0.10
N LEU A 171 -19.97 -7.22 0.31
CA LEU A 171 -20.05 -8.46 -0.48
C LEU A 171 -20.54 -8.21 -1.91
N GLU A 172 -21.55 -7.37 -2.10
CA GLU A 172 -22.05 -6.99 -3.44
C GLU A 172 -20.96 -6.34 -4.30
N HIS A 173 -20.14 -5.46 -3.73
CA HIS A 173 -19.00 -4.84 -4.44
C HIS A 173 -17.87 -5.83 -4.72
N ASN A 174 -17.88 -7.00 -4.06
CA ASN A 174 -16.80 -7.98 -4.15
C ASN A 174 -17.30 -9.43 -4.39
N PRO A 175 -18.08 -9.71 -5.42
CA PRO A 175 -18.71 -11.02 -5.65
C PRO A 175 -17.69 -12.15 -5.88
N TYR A 176 -16.47 -11.77 -6.22
CA TYR A 176 -15.38 -12.71 -6.48
C TYR A 176 -14.78 -13.34 -5.21
N TYR A 177 -15.15 -12.91 -4.01
CA TYR A 177 -14.73 -13.58 -2.77
C TYR A 177 -15.46 -14.93 -2.55
N GLY A 178 -16.60 -15.13 -3.20
CA GLY A 178 -17.34 -16.38 -3.18
C GLY A 178 -18.02 -16.64 -1.82
N PHE A 179 -18.52 -15.59 -1.20
CA PHE A 179 -19.41 -15.67 -0.05
C PHE A 179 -20.85 -15.59 -0.53
N VAL A 180 -21.72 -16.43 0.01
CA VAL A 180 -23.16 -16.43 -0.21
C VAL A 180 -23.85 -16.33 1.13
N VAL A 181 -24.68 -15.33 1.31
CA VAL A 181 -25.48 -15.16 2.53
C VAL A 181 -26.80 -15.89 2.32
N ASP A 182 -26.99 -17.00 3.03
CA ASP A 182 -28.20 -17.84 2.90
C ASP A 182 -29.40 -17.17 3.57
N GLY A 183 -29.17 -16.36 4.58
CA GLY A 183 -30.18 -15.60 5.28
C GLY A 183 -29.62 -14.85 6.47
N TYR A 184 -30.49 -14.13 7.17
CA TYR A 184 -30.13 -13.43 8.39
C TYR A 184 -31.13 -13.65 9.52
N LEU A 185 -30.65 -13.53 10.75
CA LEU A 185 -31.43 -13.55 11.98
C LEU A 185 -31.36 -12.16 12.61
N ALA A 186 -32.52 -11.63 13.03
CA ALA A 186 -32.61 -10.34 13.71
C ALA A 186 -33.84 -10.34 14.61
N GLY A 187 -33.89 -9.37 15.55
CA GLY A 187 -35.05 -9.19 16.42
C GLY A 187 -36.35 -8.89 15.64
N ILE A 188 -36.22 -8.15 14.54
CA ILE A 188 -37.33 -7.75 13.64
C ILE A 188 -36.86 -7.95 12.20
N GLU A 189 -37.78 -8.26 11.31
CA GLU A 189 -37.50 -8.35 9.87
C GLU A 189 -37.19 -6.96 9.30
N GLU A 190 -36.03 -6.86 8.60
CA GLU A 190 -35.57 -5.64 7.93
C GLU A 190 -35.64 -5.79 6.40
N PRO A 191 -36.71 -5.35 5.76
CA PRO A 191 -36.94 -5.56 4.33
C PRO A 191 -35.86 -4.94 3.42
N GLY A 192 -35.12 -3.94 3.94
CA GLY A 192 -34.06 -3.23 3.20
C GLY A 192 -32.78 -4.01 2.99
N LEU A 193 -32.58 -5.17 3.60
CA LEU A 193 -31.35 -5.95 3.50
C LEU A 193 -31.25 -6.78 2.22
N GLY A 194 -32.38 -7.04 1.53
CA GLY A 194 -32.38 -7.83 0.29
C GLY A 194 -31.99 -9.31 0.43
N VAL A 195 -31.92 -9.83 1.68
CA VAL A 195 -31.56 -11.20 2.04
C VAL A 195 -32.73 -11.81 2.81
N ARG A 196 -32.89 -13.15 2.73
CA ARG A 196 -33.97 -13.85 3.38
C ARG A 196 -33.91 -13.75 4.89
N TYR A 197 -35.01 -13.31 5.54
CA TYR A 197 -35.17 -13.37 6.99
C TYR A 197 -35.42 -14.80 7.43
N MET A 198 -34.69 -15.28 8.43
CA MET A 198 -34.75 -16.68 8.89
C MET A 198 -35.30 -16.83 10.33
N GLY A 199 -35.65 -15.71 10.98
CA GLY A 199 -36.24 -15.70 12.32
C GLY A 199 -35.49 -14.83 13.32
N SER A 200 -35.91 -14.90 14.59
CA SER A 200 -35.28 -14.20 15.70
C SER A 200 -33.94 -14.85 16.09
N TYR A 201 -33.19 -14.19 16.94
CA TYR A 201 -31.90 -14.68 17.46
C TYR A 201 -31.99 -16.03 18.16
N ASP A 202 -33.15 -16.36 18.80
CA ASP A 202 -33.40 -17.63 19.48
C ASP A 202 -33.41 -18.82 18.51
N ALA A 203 -33.73 -18.57 17.24
CA ALA A 203 -33.76 -19.59 16.22
C ALA A 203 -32.36 -20.04 15.75
N LEU A 204 -31.28 -19.35 16.19
CA LEU A 204 -29.92 -19.59 15.71
C LEU A 204 -29.51 -21.06 15.86
N SER A 205 -29.67 -21.64 17.05
CA SER A 205 -29.27 -23.05 17.28
C SER A 205 -29.99 -24.00 16.38
N ALA A 206 -31.33 -23.86 16.23
CA ALA A 206 -32.13 -24.69 15.37
C ALA A 206 -31.75 -24.56 13.88
N ARG A 207 -31.44 -23.33 13.43
CA ARG A 207 -31.00 -23.08 12.06
C ARG A 207 -29.63 -23.66 11.75
N LEU A 208 -28.68 -23.63 12.71
CA LEU A 208 -27.39 -24.26 12.55
C LEU A 208 -27.46 -25.80 12.49
N ASP A 209 -28.47 -26.39 13.12
CA ASP A 209 -28.74 -27.83 13.01
C ASP A 209 -29.36 -28.22 11.65
N GLU A 210 -30.17 -27.32 11.04
CA GLU A 210 -30.90 -27.56 9.79
C GLU A 210 -30.06 -27.28 8.53
N VAL A 211 -29.19 -26.26 8.56
CA VAL A 211 -28.46 -25.76 7.39
C VAL A 211 -26.95 -25.89 7.61
N THR A 212 -26.28 -26.48 6.62
CA THR A 212 -24.81 -26.53 6.62
C THR A 212 -24.23 -25.16 6.31
N VAL A 213 -23.91 -24.39 7.37
CA VAL A 213 -23.31 -23.07 7.28
C VAL A 213 -21.80 -23.20 7.49
N ASP A 214 -20.99 -22.58 6.65
CA ASP A 214 -19.54 -22.56 6.79
C ASP A 214 -19.06 -21.55 7.86
N GLU A 215 -19.83 -20.45 8.03
CA GLU A 215 -19.43 -19.34 8.88
C GLU A 215 -20.66 -18.53 9.33
N VAL A 216 -20.70 -18.15 10.58
CA VAL A 216 -21.65 -17.17 11.13
C VAL A 216 -20.99 -15.81 11.19
N VAL A 217 -21.61 -14.81 10.59
CA VAL A 217 -21.15 -13.43 10.67
C VAL A 217 -22.06 -12.67 11.61
N VAL A 218 -21.48 -12.19 12.71
CA VAL A 218 -22.17 -11.45 13.76
C VAL A 218 -22.03 -9.96 13.48
N ALA A 219 -23.15 -9.29 13.21
CA ALA A 219 -23.24 -7.89 12.87
C ALA A 219 -24.28 -7.17 13.77
N LEU A 220 -24.17 -7.40 15.07
CA LEU A 220 -25.04 -6.82 16.10
C LEU A 220 -24.69 -5.33 16.31
N GLU A 221 -25.69 -4.53 16.63
CA GLU A 221 -25.54 -3.15 17.04
C GLU A 221 -25.21 -3.03 18.53
N ALA A 222 -24.96 -1.81 19.03
CA ALA A 222 -24.51 -1.58 20.40
C ALA A 222 -25.53 -2.02 21.46
N ASP A 223 -26.81 -1.87 21.19
CA ASP A 223 -27.94 -2.25 22.03
C ASP A 223 -28.20 -3.76 22.05
N GLU A 224 -27.67 -4.49 21.08
CA GLU A 224 -27.83 -5.94 20.94
C GLU A 224 -26.63 -6.73 21.49
N ILE A 225 -25.62 -6.06 22.08
CA ILE A 225 -24.35 -6.67 22.46
C ILE A 225 -24.51 -7.75 23.56
N GLU A 226 -25.56 -7.65 24.35
CA GLU A 226 -25.90 -8.65 25.38
C GLU A 226 -26.26 -10.03 24.80
N LEU A 227 -26.58 -10.11 23.51
CA LEU A 227 -26.85 -11.36 22.81
C LEU A 227 -25.58 -12.13 22.42
N LEU A 228 -24.40 -11.49 22.47
CA LEU A 228 -23.13 -12.12 22.05
C LEU A 228 -22.86 -13.46 22.76
N PRO A 229 -22.99 -13.60 24.09
CA PRO A 229 -22.75 -14.87 24.75
C PRO A 229 -23.65 -15.99 24.24
N HIS A 230 -24.92 -15.67 23.93
CA HIS A 230 -25.87 -16.64 23.38
C HIS A 230 -25.46 -17.09 21.95
N VAL A 231 -25.06 -16.12 21.10
CA VAL A 231 -24.61 -16.39 19.74
C VAL A 231 -23.33 -17.23 19.73
N PHE A 232 -22.36 -16.90 20.60
CA PHE A 232 -21.12 -17.67 20.72
C PHE A 232 -21.40 -19.10 21.20
N ALA A 233 -22.22 -19.26 22.25
CA ALA A 233 -22.56 -20.59 22.78
C ALA A 233 -23.25 -21.48 21.72
N ALA A 234 -24.17 -20.91 20.90
CA ALA A 234 -24.82 -21.63 19.83
C ALA A 234 -23.83 -22.07 18.73
N CYS A 235 -22.94 -21.18 18.33
CA CYS A 235 -21.92 -21.48 17.32
C CYS A 235 -20.87 -22.49 17.81
N ASP A 236 -20.41 -22.36 19.05
CA ASP A 236 -19.43 -23.28 19.67
C ASP A 236 -20.00 -24.68 19.79
N LYS A 237 -21.28 -24.80 20.20
CA LYS A 237 -21.99 -26.07 20.26
C LYS A 237 -22.01 -26.80 18.90
N ASN A 238 -22.16 -26.04 17.81
CA ASN A 238 -22.25 -26.57 16.45
C ASN A 238 -20.89 -26.60 15.72
N GLY A 239 -19.81 -26.13 16.37
CA GLY A 239 -18.46 -26.07 15.77
C GLY A 239 -18.36 -25.17 14.54
N VAL A 240 -19.21 -24.13 14.43
CA VAL A 240 -19.26 -23.21 13.31
C VAL A 240 -18.33 -22.03 13.57
N ARG A 241 -17.62 -21.57 12.55
CA ARG A 241 -16.75 -20.39 12.65
C ARG A 241 -17.56 -19.12 12.86
N ILE A 242 -17.02 -18.23 13.68
CA ILE A 242 -17.63 -16.91 13.95
C ILE A 242 -16.71 -15.84 13.41
N THR A 243 -17.28 -14.89 12.69
CA THR A 243 -16.64 -13.62 12.31
C THR A 243 -17.50 -12.48 12.81
N MET A 244 -16.90 -11.46 13.38
CA MET A 244 -17.63 -10.32 13.94
C MET A 244 -17.40 -9.06 13.09
N VAL A 245 -18.47 -8.37 12.75
CA VAL A 245 -18.45 -6.99 12.22
C VAL A 245 -18.69 -6.07 13.41
N PRO A 246 -17.68 -5.28 13.84
CA PRO A 246 -17.87 -4.40 15.01
C PRO A 246 -18.84 -3.27 14.67
N PHE A 247 -19.80 -2.98 15.54
CA PHE A 247 -20.73 -1.84 15.42
C PHE A 247 -20.00 -0.49 15.37
N TYR A 248 -18.78 -0.43 15.91
CA TYR A 248 -17.89 0.74 15.89
C TYR A 248 -16.89 0.71 14.71
N SER A 249 -17.18 -0.02 13.64
CA SER A 249 -16.30 -0.16 12.46
C SER A 249 -15.94 1.17 11.81
N ASP A 250 -16.83 2.16 11.87
CA ASP A 250 -16.60 3.51 11.32
C ASP A 250 -15.48 4.28 12.05
N TYR A 251 -15.19 3.90 13.30
CA TYR A 251 -14.12 4.48 14.12
C TYR A 251 -12.80 3.73 14.01
N LEU A 252 -12.80 2.53 13.41
CA LEU A 252 -11.60 1.75 13.21
C LEU A 252 -10.83 2.20 11.97
N PRO A 253 -9.48 2.12 11.99
CA PRO A 253 -8.68 2.32 10.80
C PRO A 253 -8.91 1.16 9.81
N ALA A 254 -8.50 1.35 8.57
CA ALA A 254 -8.63 0.33 7.52
C ALA A 254 -7.99 -1.03 7.88
N ARG A 255 -7.05 -1.04 8.82
CA ARG A 255 -6.34 -2.26 9.30
C ARG A 255 -6.12 -2.18 10.81
N PRO A 256 -7.15 -2.44 11.62
CA PRO A 256 -6.97 -2.48 13.06
C PRO A 256 -6.07 -3.65 13.46
N THR A 257 -5.22 -3.43 14.45
CA THR A 257 -4.42 -4.50 15.08
C THR A 257 -4.96 -4.79 16.46
N ILE A 258 -4.89 -6.06 16.84
CA ILE A 258 -5.30 -6.51 18.17
C ILE A 258 -4.03 -6.92 18.90
N ASP A 259 -3.74 -6.24 20.00
CA ASP A 259 -2.70 -6.61 20.94
C ASP A 259 -3.32 -7.27 22.16
N VAL A 260 -2.53 -8.04 22.89
CA VAL A 260 -2.97 -8.73 24.11
C VAL A 260 -2.06 -8.30 25.24
N LEU A 261 -2.66 -7.71 26.25
CA LEU A 261 -2.01 -7.39 27.51
C LEU A 261 -2.61 -8.31 28.56
N ASP A 262 -1.92 -9.42 28.86
CA ASP A 262 -2.39 -10.50 29.69
C ASP A 262 -3.76 -11.05 29.18
N GLU A 263 -4.83 -10.94 29.93
CA GLU A 263 -6.18 -11.34 29.50
C GLU A 263 -6.93 -10.23 28.73
N CYS A 264 -6.39 -9.00 28.71
CA CYS A 264 -7.00 -7.85 28.07
C CYS A 264 -6.64 -7.79 26.57
N LYS A 265 -7.66 -7.77 25.70
CA LYS A 265 -7.51 -7.57 24.27
C LYS A 265 -7.63 -6.09 23.92
N LEU A 266 -6.57 -5.52 23.37
CA LEU A 266 -6.49 -4.11 23.01
C LEU A 266 -6.66 -3.97 21.49
N ILE A 267 -7.66 -3.21 21.07
CA ILE A 267 -7.84 -2.88 19.65
C ILE A 267 -7.18 -1.51 19.39
N ASN A 268 -6.11 -1.52 18.62
CA ASN A 268 -5.41 -0.29 18.27
C ASN A 268 -6.15 0.47 17.16
N VAL A 269 -6.79 1.57 17.55
CA VAL A 269 -7.65 2.38 16.68
C VAL A 269 -6.84 3.34 15.79
N ARG A 270 -5.54 3.55 16.05
CA ARG A 270 -4.71 4.56 15.36
C ARG A 270 -3.33 4.08 14.94
N GLN A 271 -3.16 2.79 14.71
CA GLN A 271 -1.91 2.29 14.13
C GLN A 271 -1.89 2.53 12.62
N THR A 272 -0.73 2.99 12.15
CA THR A 272 -0.45 3.22 10.73
C THR A 272 0.59 2.22 10.23
N PRO A 273 0.68 1.92 8.92
CA PRO A 273 1.77 1.11 8.37
C PRO A 273 3.17 1.65 8.70
N PHE A 274 3.30 2.93 9.04
CA PHE A 274 4.56 3.59 9.41
C PHE A 274 5.04 3.28 10.82
N ASP A 275 4.18 2.75 11.69
CA ASP A 275 4.55 2.31 13.04
C ASP A 275 5.38 1.03 13.00
N ASN A 276 5.33 0.29 11.88
CA ASN A 276 6.23 -0.82 11.63
C ASN A 276 7.62 -0.29 11.22
N LEU A 277 8.64 -0.65 12.01
CA LEU A 277 10.02 -0.19 11.84
C LEU A 277 10.58 -0.49 10.43
N LEU A 278 10.29 -1.67 9.88
CA LEU A 278 10.70 -2.05 8.53
C LEU A 278 10.06 -1.13 7.46
N ASN A 279 8.77 -0.88 7.56
CA ASN A 279 8.08 0.01 6.63
C ASN A 279 8.64 1.45 6.73
N ALA A 280 8.86 1.94 7.94
CA ALA A 280 9.45 3.25 8.17
C ALA A 280 10.88 3.35 7.60
N ALA A 281 11.70 2.29 7.76
CA ALA A 281 13.05 2.23 7.22
C ALA A 281 13.05 2.15 5.69
N VAL A 282 12.21 1.29 5.09
CA VAL A 282 12.04 1.18 3.63
C VAL A 282 11.58 2.51 3.05
N LYS A 283 10.56 3.14 3.65
CA LYS A 283 10.08 4.46 3.23
C LYS A 283 11.20 5.50 3.27
N ARG A 284 11.95 5.55 4.37
CA ARG A 284 13.06 6.50 4.52
C ARG A 284 14.19 6.24 3.53
N GLY A 285 14.52 4.96 3.27
CA GLY A 285 15.51 4.58 2.26
C GLY A 285 15.11 5.05 0.85
N LEU A 286 13.85 4.82 0.48
CA LEU A 286 13.31 5.29 -0.81
C LEU A 286 13.32 6.82 -0.92
N ASP A 287 12.98 7.54 0.16
CA ASP A 287 13.03 9.00 0.20
C ASP A 287 14.45 9.53 0.00
N ILE A 288 15.45 8.93 0.67
CA ILE A 288 16.87 9.35 0.55
C ILE A 288 17.38 9.07 -0.87
N ILE A 289 17.21 7.83 -1.36
CA ILE A 289 17.71 7.44 -2.68
C ILE A 289 17.00 8.26 -3.78
N GLY A 290 15.67 8.36 -3.69
CA GLY A 290 14.88 9.10 -4.67
C GLY A 290 15.20 10.60 -4.67
N SER A 291 15.32 11.23 -3.49
CA SER A 291 15.69 12.65 -3.41
C SER A 291 17.09 12.92 -3.93
N LEU A 292 18.07 12.05 -3.66
CA LEU A 292 19.43 12.18 -4.17
C LEU A 292 19.44 12.09 -5.72
N ILE A 293 18.76 11.11 -6.28
CA ILE A 293 18.62 10.97 -7.75
C ILE A 293 17.96 12.22 -8.34
N LEU A 294 16.86 12.70 -7.73
CA LEU A 294 16.14 13.87 -8.21
C LEU A 294 16.99 15.15 -8.10
N ILE A 295 17.76 15.35 -7.03
CA ILE A 295 18.70 16.48 -6.89
C ILE A 295 19.74 16.44 -8.03
N ILE A 296 20.35 15.28 -8.30
CA ILE A 296 21.34 15.14 -9.36
C ILE A 296 20.72 15.45 -10.73
N LEU A 297 19.58 14.83 -11.04
CA LEU A 297 18.90 14.98 -12.34
C LEU A 297 18.40 16.42 -12.57
N THR A 298 17.88 17.07 -11.51
CA THR A 298 17.32 18.42 -11.63
C THR A 298 18.33 19.54 -11.34
N SER A 299 19.58 19.21 -10.97
CA SER A 299 20.61 20.21 -10.64
C SER A 299 20.88 21.24 -11.75
N PRO A 300 20.92 20.88 -13.07
CA PRO A 300 21.08 21.89 -14.11
C PRO A 300 19.87 22.85 -14.17
N VAL A 301 18.66 22.31 -14.03
CA VAL A 301 17.42 23.12 -14.01
C VAL A 301 17.39 24.01 -12.79
N MET A 302 17.79 23.48 -11.62
CA MET A 302 17.87 24.27 -10.39
C MET A 302 18.87 25.40 -10.50
N LEU A 303 20.02 25.18 -11.14
CA LEU A 303 21.03 26.21 -11.36
C LEU A 303 20.51 27.34 -12.25
N VAL A 304 19.89 26.99 -13.38
CA VAL A 304 19.26 27.95 -14.29
C VAL A 304 18.15 28.74 -13.58
N THR A 305 17.31 28.04 -12.82
CA THR A 305 16.24 28.66 -12.04
C THR A 305 16.81 29.62 -10.98
N ALA A 306 17.88 29.23 -10.29
CA ALA A 306 18.56 30.09 -9.30
C ALA A 306 19.08 31.40 -9.92
N ILE A 307 19.72 31.30 -11.08
CA ILE A 307 20.20 32.48 -11.85
C ILE A 307 19.03 33.37 -12.26
N GLY A 308 17.98 32.77 -12.83
CA GLY A 308 16.76 33.50 -13.25
C GLY A 308 16.08 34.23 -12.09
N VAL A 309 15.97 33.60 -10.92
CA VAL A 309 15.43 34.23 -9.70
C VAL A 309 16.30 35.41 -9.25
N LYS A 310 17.63 35.25 -9.29
CA LYS A 310 18.55 36.32 -8.89
C LYS A 310 18.48 37.52 -9.81
N LEU A 311 18.30 37.29 -11.10
CA LEU A 311 18.17 38.36 -12.12
C LEU A 311 16.78 39.01 -12.09
N SER A 312 15.72 38.31 -11.68
CA SER A 312 14.35 38.81 -11.72
C SER A 312 14.01 39.83 -10.63
N SER A 313 14.69 39.73 -9.46
CA SER A 313 14.49 40.68 -8.35
C SER A 313 15.63 40.61 -7.33
N PRO A 314 15.93 41.73 -6.60
CA PRO A 314 16.93 41.73 -5.54
C PRO A 314 16.51 40.87 -4.35
N GLY A 315 17.48 40.19 -3.69
CA GLY A 315 17.27 39.41 -2.48
C GLY A 315 17.76 37.97 -2.56
N PRO A 316 17.44 37.09 -1.57
CA PRO A 316 17.89 35.69 -1.52
C PRO A 316 17.21 34.86 -2.61
N VAL A 317 17.92 33.88 -3.17
CA VAL A 317 17.42 32.95 -4.18
C VAL A 317 16.40 31.98 -3.58
N ILE A 318 16.68 31.49 -2.38
CA ILE A 318 15.84 30.53 -1.65
C ILE A 318 14.95 31.29 -0.67
N PHE A 319 13.65 31.07 -0.83
CA PHE A 319 12.63 31.45 0.14
C PHE A 319 12.45 30.34 1.16
N ARG A 320 12.36 30.70 2.43
CA ARG A 320 12.16 29.78 3.55
C ARG A 320 10.85 30.13 4.23
N GLN A 321 10.02 29.12 4.44
CA GLN A 321 8.73 29.28 5.12
C GLN A 321 8.56 28.19 6.16
N GLU A 322 8.16 28.60 7.35
CA GLU A 322 7.84 27.67 8.42
C GLU A 322 6.57 26.87 8.08
N ARG A 323 6.65 25.58 8.25
CA ARG A 323 5.58 24.60 8.04
C ARG A 323 5.55 23.61 9.18
N ILE A 324 4.37 23.00 9.43
CA ILE A 324 4.24 21.94 10.42
C ILE A 324 4.48 20.58 9.76
N GLY A 325 5.37 19.80 10.38
CA GLY A 325 5.79 18.48 9.92
C GLY A 325 5.37 17.34 10.84
N LEU A 326 6.17 16.27 10.82
CA LEU A 326 6.00 15.07 11.64
C LEU A 326 5.89 15.41 13.13
N ASN A 327 4.90 14.81 13.81
CA ASN A 327 4.65 15.00 15.24
C ASN A 327 4.48 16.48 15.64
N LYS A 328 3.85 17.27 14.78
CA LYS A 328 3.59 18.72 15.00
C LYS A 328 4.85 19.56 15.11
N LYS A 329 6.03 19.04 14.74
CA LYS A 329 7.27 19.81 14.81
C LYS A 329 7.36 20.77 13.64
N PRO A 330 7.63 22.06 13.89
CA PRO A 330 7.85 23.02 12.82
C PRO A 330 9.18 22.74 12.09
N PHE A 331 9.21 23.01 10.80
CA PHE A 331 10.43 22.95 9.97
C PHE A 331 10.42 24.03 8.91
N MET A 332 11.62 24.39 8.40
CA MET A 332 11.77 25.38 7.35
C MET A 332 11.72 24.72 5.97
N MET A 333 10.63 24.92 5.25
CA MET A 333 10.44 24.46 3.86
C MET A 333 11.18 25.38 2.89
N TYR A 334 11.96 24.78 1.98
CA TYR A 334 12.76 25.50 0.98
C TYR A 334 12.02 25.58 -0.35
N LYS A 335 11.97 26.78 -0.94
CA LYS A 335 11.47 27.05 -2.30
C LYS A 335 12.35 28.05 -3.01
N PHE A 336 12.33 28.07 -4.33
CA PHE A 336 12.85 29.23 -5.04
C PHE A 336 11.89 30.40 -4.85
N ARG A 337 12.47 31.59 -4.71
CA ARG A 337 11.68 32.80 -4.54
C ARG A 337 10.96 33.13 -5.86
N SER A 338 9.64 33.15 -5.85
CA SER A 338 8.77 33.49 -6.99
C SER A 338 8.11 34.86 -6.87
N MET A 339 8.30 35.55 -5.72
CA MET A 339 7.72 36.84 -5.40
C MET A 339 8.81 37.82 -4.92
N ARG A 340 8.56 39.11 -5.06
CA ARG A 340 9.42 40.16 -4.48
C ARG A 340 9.38 40.08 -2.95
N VAL A 341 10.50 40.38 -2.30
CA VAL A 341 10.56 40.47 -0.84
C VAL A 341 9.72 41.67 -0.40
N ASN A 342 8.71 41.43 0.42
CA ASN A 342 7.87 42.50 0.99
C ASN A 342 8.07 42.54 2.51
N VAL A 343 8.01 43.73 3.08
CA VAL A 343 8.19 43.96 4.53
C VAL A 343 6.90 43.58 5.30
N GLN A 344 5.74 43.60 4.65
CA GLN A 344 4.45 43.18 5.24
C GLN A 344 4.25 41.69 4.98
N GLN A 345 4.42 40.89 6.00
CA GLN A 345 4.09 39.44 5.98
C GLN A 345 2.57 39.27 6.17
N GLU A 346 1.80 39.42 5.10
CA GLU A 346 0.43 38.95 5.13
C GLU A 346 0.39 37.43 4.96
N THR A 347 -0.25 36.76 5.90
CA THR A 347 -0.41 35.28 5.96
C THR A 347 -1.49 34.74 5.03
N GLY A 348 -2.07 35.60 4.16
CA GLY A 348 -3.13 35.24 3.23
C GLY A 348 -2.71 34.29 2.10
N TRP A 349 -3.68 33.57 1.53
CA TRP A 349 -3.50 32.81 0.30
C TRP A 349 -3.12 33.75 -0.85
N SER A 350 -2.13 33.35 -1.65
CA SER A 350 -1.73 34.14 -2.81
C SER A 350 -2.82 34.02 -3.90
N THR A 351 -3.43 35.12 -4.24
CA THR A 351 -4.41 35.23 -5.35
C THR A 351 -3.73 35.28 -6.72
N ASP A 352 -4.47 35.04 -7.80
CA ASP A 352 -3.92 35.03 -9.17
C ASP A 352 -3.32 36.37 -9.59
N CYS A 353 -3.88 37.46 -9.12
CA CYS A 353 -3.43 38.84 -9.42
C CYS A 353 -2.52 39.42 -8.34
N ASP A 354 -1.77 38.60 -7.57
CA ASP A 354 -0.88 39.09 -6.53
C ASP A 354 0.25 39.95 -7.13
N PRO A 355 0.31 41.29 -6.85
CA PRO A 355 1.28 42.20 -7.44
C PRO A 355 2.74 41.91 -7.04
N ARG A 356 2.95 41.04 -6.07
CA ARG A 356 4.27 40.58 -5.62
C ARG A 356 4.89 39.58 -6.58
N LYS A 357 4.09 38.93 -7.45
CA LYS A 357 4.60 37.94 -8.40
C LYS A 357 5.53 38.61 -9.43
N THR A 358 6.71 38.00 -9.65
CA THR A 358 7.57 38.42 -10.77
C THR A 358 7.18 37.63 -12.03
N HIS A 359 7.43 38.11 -13.22
CA HIS A 359 7.16 37.39 -14.48
C HIS A 359 7.87 36.02 -14.49
N PHE A 360 9.15 36.00 -14.12
CA PHE A 360 9.89 34.73 -13.99
C PHE A 360 9.34 33.87 -12.86
N GLY A 361 8.89 34.47 -11.74
CA GLY A 361 8.23 33.79 -10.65
C GLY A 361 6.93 33.10 -11.08
N SER A 362 6.11 33.73 -11.90
CA SER A 362 4.90 33.11 -12.47
C SER A 362 5.25 31.91 -13.36
N PHE A 363 6.30 32.02 -14.19
CA PHE A 363 6.78 30.92 -15.02
C PHE A 363 7.22 29.72 -14.18
N ILE A 364 8.07 29.91 -13.18
CA ILE A 364 8.58 28.80 -12.36
C ILE A 364 7.47 28.14 -11.51
N ARG A 365 6.46 28.91 -11.07
CA ARG A 365 5.27 28.37 -10.37
C ARG A 365 4.39 27.54 -11.29
N LYS A 366 4.19 27.98 -12.54
CA LYS A 366 3.40 27.24 -13.53
C LYS A 366 3.94 25.81 -13.73
N PHE A 367 5.25 25.62 -13.73
CA PHE A 367 5.91 24.32 -13.87
C PHE A 367 6.35 23.70 -12.55
N SER A 368 5.95 24.27 -11.41
CA SER A 368 6.34 23.84 -10.07
C SER A 368 7.87 23.74 -9.86
N LEU A 369 8.67 24.47 -10.65
CA LEU A 369 10.11 24.53 -10.53
C LEU A 369 10.56 25.22 -9.23
N ASP A 370 9.71 26.08 -8.69
CA ASP A 370 9.92 26.73 -7.40
C ASP A 370 9.95 25.74 -6.24
N GLU A 371 9.40 24.54 -6.38
CA GLU A 371 9.34 23.50 -5.35
C GLU A 371 10.54 22.53 -5.37
N LEU A 372 11.43 22.59 -6.41
CA LEU A 372 12.58 21.70 -6.50
C LEU A 372 13.51 21.70 -5.27
N PRO A 373 13.76 22.85 -4.58
CA PRO A 373 14.59 22.85 -3.37
C PRO A 373 14.02 22.02 -2.21
N GLN A 374 12.74 21.60 -2.26
CA GLN A 374 12.16 20.71 -1.24
C GLN A 374 12.85 19.34 -1.21
N PHE A 375 13.49 18.89 -2.30
CA PHE A 375 14.27 17.65 -2.28
C PHE A 375 15.38 17.68 -1.24
N PHE A 376 15.94 18.84 -0.90
CA PHE A 376 16.88 18.98 0.22
C PHE A 376 16.18 18.80 1.57
N ASN A 377 14.93 19.23 1.74
CA ASN A 377 14.15 18.92 2.94
C ASN A 377 13.88 17.43 3.08
N VAL A 378 13.63 16.73 1.94
CA VAL A 378 13.47 15.27 1.94
C VAL A 378 14.76 14.58 2.36
N LEU A 379 15.89 14.98 1.79
CA LEU A 379 17.21 14.41 2.11
C LEU A 379 17.57 14.64 3.59
N LYS A 380 17.29 15.82 4.13
CA LYS A 380 17.47 16.17 5.53
C LYS A 380 16.56 15.36 6.47
N GLY A 381 15.36 14.99 6.03
CA GLY A 381 14.40 14.22 6.81
C GLY A 381 13.22 15.02 7.36
N ASP A 382 13.11 16.29 7.03
CA ASP A 382 11.97 17.14 7.39
C ASP A 382 10.73 16.75 6.57
N MET A 383 10.95 16.30 5.32
CA MET A 383 9.91 15.90 4.36
C MET A 383 10.13 14.49 3.80
N SER A 384 9.18 14.03 3.04
CA SER A 384 9.18 12.81 2.23
C SER A 384 8.89 13.17 0.77
N LEU A 385 9.24 12.31 -0.19
CA LEU A 385 8.83 12.48 -1.58
C LEU A 385 7.30 12.43 -1.72
N VAL A 386 6.67 11.46 -1.02
CA VAL A 386 5.22 11.27 -1.04
C VAL A 386 4.67 11.35 0.38
N GLY A 387 3.66 12.20 0.58
CA GLY A 387 3.00 12.41 1.88
C GLY A 387 1.96 13.52 1.81
N PRO A 388 1.25 13.80 2.91
CA PRO A 388 0.37 14.94 3.02
C PRO A 388 1.10 16.28 2.77
N ARG A 389 0.47 17.21 2.07
CA ARG A 389 1.07 18.53 1.83
C ARG A 389 1.22 19.32 3.15
N PRO A 390 2.40 19.90 3.46
CA PRO A 390 2.61 20.64 4.70
C PRO A 390 1.87 21.97 4.70
N GLU A 391 1.27 22.32 5.83
CA GLU A 391 0.55 23.58 6.02
C GLU A 391 1.31 24.55 6.94
N VAL A 392 1.03 25.84 6.82
CA VAL A 392 1.55 26.88 7.73
C VAL A 392 0.93 26.75 9.12
N PRO A 393 1.64 27.14 10.20
CA PRO A 393 1.13 27.02 11.56
C PRO A 393 -0.26 27.64 11.74
N TYR A 394 -0.51 28.81 11.17
CA TYR A 394 -1.79 29.52 11.24
C TYR A 394 -2.97 28.65 10.75
N HIS A 395 -2.82 28.00 9.58
CA HIS A 395 -3.88 27.14 9.04
C HIS A 395 -4.05 25.86 9.84
N VAL A 396 -2.97 25.32 10.40
CA VAL A 396 -3.05 24.13 11.26
C VAL A 396 -3.88 24.42 12.51
N GLU A 397 -3.64 25.58 13.15
CA GLU A 397 -4.39 25.99 14.34
C GLU A 397 -5.88 26.17 14.06
N HIS A 398 -6.21 26.74 12.90
CA HIS A 398 -7.59 26.98 12.48
C HIS A 398 -8.30 25.64 12.13
N PHE A 399 -7.73 24.83 11.25
CA PHE A 399 -8.38 23.63 10.76
C PHE A 399 -8.45 22.48 11.77
N LYS A 400 -7.59 22.45 12.79
CA LYS A 400 -7.66 21.41 13.84
C LYS A 400 -8.96 21.48 14.64
N GLU A 401 -9.56 22.69 14.79
CA GLU A 401 -10.80 22.91 15.53
C GLU A 401 -12.04 22.62 14.65
N GLU A 402 -11.94 22.85 13.33
CA GLU A 402 -13.07 22.72 12.43
C GLU A 402 -13.20 21.31 11.82
N ILE A 403 -12.06 20.63 11.57
CA ILE A 403 -12.06 19.37 10.82
C ILE A 403 -11.67 18.23 11.74
N PRO A 404 -12.58 17.27 11.99
CA PRO A 404 -12.29 16.08 12.75
C PRO A 404 -11.09 15.30 12.15
N ARG A 405 -10.22 14.78 13.00
CA ARG A 405 -9.03 14.01 12.61
C ARG A 405 -7.97 14.79 11.81
N TYR A 406 -8.07 16.11 11.69
CA TYR A 406 -7.10 16.93 10.94
C TYR A 406 -5.65 16.64 11.32
N LEU A 407 -5.35 16.51 12.62
CA LEU A 407 -4.00 16.29 13.13
C LEU A 407 -3.42 14.90 12.83
N VAL A 408 -4.22 13.94 12.36
CA VAL A 408 -3.75 12.60 11.96
C VAL A 408 -2.72 12.70 10.82
N ARG A 409 -2.89 13.67 9.94
CA ARG A 409 -1.96 13.90 8.81
C ARG A 409 -0.53 14.27 9.26
N GLN A 410 -0.35 14.71 10.49
CA GLN A 410 0.95 15.07 11.08
C GLN A 410 1.65 13.88 11.77
N GLN A 411 1.05 12.69 11.74
CA GLN A 411 1.70 11.45 12.21
C GLN A 411 2.74 10.92 11.24
N VAL A 412 2.80 11.48 10.02
CA VAL A 412 3.77 11.11 9.00
C VAL A 412 4.51 12.35 8.49
N ARG A 413 5.67 12.15 7.83
CA ARG A 413 6.37 13.26 7.18
C ARG A 413 5.53 13.85 6.06
N PRO A 414 5.46 15.19 5.95
CA PRO A 414 4.80 15.83 4.83
C PRO A 414 5.54 15.53 3.52
N GLY A 415 4.80 15.50 2.40
CA GLY A 415 5.32 15.14 1.09
C GLY A 415 5.52 16.33 0.13
N CYS A 416 6.43 16.16 -0.83
CA CYS A 416 6.51 17.04 -2.01
C CYS A 416 5.28 16.82 -2.91
N THR A 417 4.82 15.57 -3.05
CA THR A 417 3.56 15.20 -3.66
C THR A 417 2.75 14.30 -2.72
N GLY A 418 1.47 14.06 -3.03
CA GLY A 418 0.60 13.25 -2.18
C GLY A 418 -0.66 12.78 -2.88
N TRP A 419 -1.36 11.84 -2.23
CA TRP A 419 -2.57 11.23 -2.79
C TRP A 419 -3.68 12.24 -3.06
N ALA A 420 -3.88 13.21 -2.17
CA ALA A 420 -4.84 14.30 -2.33
C ALA A 420 -4.50 15.24 -3.51
N GLN A 421 -3.22 15.34 -3.86
CA GLN A 421 -2.78 16.22 -4.94
C GLN A 421 -3.04 15.66 -6.34
N ILE A 422 -3.21 14.32 -6.48
CA ILE A 422 -3.47 13.66 -7.76
C ILE A 422 -4.81 14.09 -8.38
N PRO A 423 -5.94 14.09 -7.66
CA PRO A 423 -7.22 14.57 -8.19
C PRO A 423 -7.29 16.10 -8.30
N GLY A 424 -6.25 16.84 -7.88
CA GLY A 424 -6.19 18.29 -7.94
C GLY A 424 -6.65 19.01 -6.67
N LEU A 425 -6.78 18.32 -5.55
CA LEU A 425 -7.11 18.91 -4.25
C LEU A 425 -5.92 19.74 -3.70
N ARG A 426 -5.74 20.95 -4.25
CA ARG A 426 -4.65 21.88 -3.91
C ARG A 426 -5.22 23.26 -3.66
N GLY A 427 -4.52 24.08 -2.86
CA GLY A 427 -4.91 25.48 -2.60
C GLY A 427 -6.24 25.58 -1.86
N ASP A 428 -7.16 26.36 -2.42
CA ASP A 428 -8.48 26.70 -1.85
C ASP A 428 -9.58 25.69 -2.24
N THR A 429 -9.24 24.39 -2.27
CA THR A 429 -10.21 23.32 -2.50
C THR A 429 -10.83 22.84 -1.18
N ASP A 430 -11.86 22.00 -1.25
CA ASP A 430 -12.47 21.38 -0.05
C ASP A 430 -11.42 20.73 0.84
N ILE A 431 -11.15 21.36 1.97
CA ILE A 431 -10.13 20.94 2.92
C ILE A 431 -10.52 19.64 3.60
N ALA A 432 -11.81 19.43 3.88
CA ALA A 432 -12.30 18.21 4.51
C ALA A 432 -12.11 17.01 3.58
N GLU A 433 -12.37 17.18 2.28
CA GLU A 433 -12.12 16.13 1.30
C GLU A 433 -10.61 15.84 1.17
N ARG A 434 -9.78 16.88 1.10
CA ARG A 434 -8.32 16.74 1.07
C ARG A 434 -7.79 15.93 2.28
N ILE A 435 -8.32 16.24 3.48
CA ILE A 435 -7.93 15.51 4.71
C ILE A 435 -8.34 14.05 4.63
N ARG A 436 -9.52 13.72 4.09
CA ARG A 436 -9.95 12.32 3.88
C ARG A 436 -8.96 11.55 2.98
N TYR A 437 -8.50 12.17 1.89
CA TYR A 437 -7.50 11.56 1.01
C TYR A 437 -6.15 11.39 1.70
N ASP A 438 -5.70 12.37 2.49
CA ASP A 438 -4.44 12.30 3.24
C ASP A 438 -4.50 11.20 4.30
N ILE A 439 -5.59 11.09 5.05
CA ILE A 439 -5.80 10.02 6.05
C ILE A 439 -5.85 8.66 5.38
N TRP A 440 -6.58 8.53 4.27
CA TRP A 440 -6.63 7.28 3.53
C TRP A 440 -5.24 6.82 3.07
N TYR A 441 -4.40 7.74 2.58
CA TYR A 441 -3.02 7.45 2.23
C TYR A 441 -2.22 6.92 3.43
N ILE A 442 -2.33 7.57 4.57
CA ILE A 442 -1.61 7.21 5.80
C ILE A 442 -2.00 5.79 6.25
N GLU A 443 -3.29 5.50 6.26
CA GLU A 443 -3.83 4.21 6.69
C GLU A 443 -3.55 3.05 5.70
N ASN A 444 -3.42 3.36 4.41
CA ASN A 444 -3.25 2.37 3.34
C ASN A 444 -1.89 2.40 2.66
N TRP A 445 -0.90 3.02 3.28
CA TRP A 445 0.41 3.16 2.67
C TRP A 445 1.03 1.81 2.28
N THR A 446 1.62 1.79 1.09
CA THR A 446 2.47 0.73 0.55
C THR A 446 3.51 1.36 -0.38
N VAL A 447 4.65 0.70 -0.58
CA VAL A 447 5.66 1.13 -1.56
C VAL A 447 5.05 1.28 -2.97
N ALA A 448 4.17 0.36 -3.37
CA ALA A 448 3.48 0.42 -4.66
C ALA A 448 2.57 1.65 -4.79
N LEU A 449 1.96 2.09 -3.69
CA LEU A 449 1.15 3.31 -3.66
C LEU A 449 2.03 4.55 -3.88
N ASP A 450 3.19 4.63 -3.24
CA ASP A 450 4.15 5.73 -3.46
C ASP A 450 4.60 5.79 -4.92
N ILE A 451 5.00 4.66 -5.50
CA ILE A 451 5.39 4.57 -6.91
C ILE A 451 4.23 5.04 -7.82
N LYS A 452 3.01 4.59 -7.55
CA LYS A 452 1.80 5.01 -8.28
C LYS A 452 1.56 6.52 -8.19
N ILE A 453 1.75 7.10 -6.99
CA ILE A 453 1.59 8.55 -6.77
C ILE A 453 2.66 9.32 -7.56
N ILE A 454 3.92 8.93 -7.45
CA ILE A 454 5.02 9.56 -8.19
C ILE A 454 4.77 9.48 -9.71
N PHE A 455 4.42 8.29 -10.21
CA PHE A 455 4.13 8.10 -11.64
C PHE A 455 2.98 9.01 -12.10
N ARG A 456 1.88 9.06 -11.35
CA ARG A 456 0.74 9.93 -11.66
C ARG A 456 1.06 11.42 -11.53
N THR A 457 1.95 11.79 -10.62
CA THR A 457 2.42 13.17 -10.48
C THR A 457 3.22 13.60 -11.71
N VAL A 458 4.10 12.72 -12.22
CA VAL A 458 4.97 13.04 -13.38
C VAL A 458 4.21 12.96 -14.70
N PHE A 459 3.36 11.94 -14.90
CA PHE A 459 2.72 11.65 -16.19
C PHE A 459 1.21 11.94 -16.23
N GLY A 460 0.60 12.33 -15.12
CA GLY A 460 -0.85 12.49 -14.99
C GLY A 460 -1.44 13.76 -15.61
N GLY A 461 -0.68 14.60 -16.27
CA GLY A 461 -1.14 15.78 -17.04
C GLY A 461 -1.69 16.96 -16.21
N LYS A 462 -1.91 16.81 -14.91
CA LYS A 462 -2.39 17.88 -14.00
C LYS A 462 -1.26 18.56 -13.21
N MET A 463 -0.03 18.42 -13.64
CA MET A 463 1.12 19.13 -13.02
C MET A 463 1.20 20.60 -13.40
N VAL A 464 0.53 21.00 -14.45
CA VAL A 464 0.35 22.42 -14.77
C VAL A 464 -0.67 22.91 -13.77
N ASN A 465 -0.28 23.89 -12.95
CA ASN A 465 -1.22 24.68 -12.18
C ASN A 465 -2.07 25.46 -13.20
N ASP A 466 -3.09 24.79 -13.76
CA ASP A 466 -4.14 25.49 -14.47
C ASP A 466 -4.91 26.28 -13.40
N GLU A 467 -4.58 27.53 -13.33
CA GLU A 467 -5.29 28.55 -12.56
C GLU A 467 -6.72 28.76 -13.11
N LYS A 468 -7.14 27.89 -14.03
CA LYS A 468 -8.47 27.94 -14.68
C LYS A 468 -9.16 26.60 -14.49
N LEU A 469 -9.80 26.40 -13.37
CA LEU A 469 -11.00 25.57 -13.23
C LEU A 469 -11.78 26.11 -12.02
N GLN A 470 -12.56 27.18 -12.33
CA GLN A 470 -13.79 27.45 -11.62
C GLN A 470 -14.82 26.38 -11.94
#